data_e8275373f1eedf277cbeb51681ddf7aa
#
_entry.id   e8275373f1eedf277cbeb51681ddf7aa
#
_cell.length_a   1.000
_cell.length_b   1.000
_cell.length_c   1.000
_cell.angle_alpha   90.00
_cell.angle_beta   90.00
_cell.angle_gamma   90.00
#
_symmetry.space_group_name_H-M   'P 1'
#
loop_
_entity.id
_entity.type
_entity.pdbx_description
1 polymer ?
#
loop_
_entity_poly.entity_id
_entity_poly.type
_entity_poly.pdbx_seq_one_letter_code
_entity_poly.pdbx_strand_id
1 'polypeptide(L)'
;FTGSPEKFKAGLDANSASYFGTTGSLYEPTAQAGTDAFASTPLFGGSFGLIMVTLPYLVFFNLWPNWGATLYGEVRGATDYKRNFAGMAWALVVTTILGILFFLGVAKTIGWDYYVQSNAAWWNYAWGYTTDVPPLPVWPNPAMLAVFLTNSRLVQIIVLLLMSTWWFGWAGTLFLSSTRVIFAAAFDRLLPEK
;
A
#
# COMPACT_ATOMS: atom_id res chain seq x y z
N PHE A 1 -22.45 -0.45 4.26
CA PHE A 1 -21.15 -1.00 4.76
C PHE A 1 -21.39 -2.01 5.87
N THR A 2 -21.58 -3.29 5.53
CA THR A 2 -21.88 -4.40 6.46
C THR A 2 -20.67 -5.32 6.67
N GLY A 3 -19.47 -4.89 6.31
CA GLY A 3 -18.23 -5.64 6.53
C GLY A 3 -17.88 -5.72 8.02
N SER A 4 -17.47 -6.91 8.46
CA SER A 4 -16.89 -7.14 9.78
C SER A 4 -15.77 -8.19 9.66
N PRO A 5 -14.85 -8.28 10.66
CA PRO A 5 -13.80 -9.29 10.67
C PRO A 5 -14.33 -10.73 10.57
N GLU A 6 -15.48 -11.02 11.17
CA GLU A 6 -16.10 -12.34 11.09
C GLU A 6 -16.56 -12.67 9.65
N LYS A 7 -17.15 -11.68 8.96
CA LYS A 7 -17.52 -11.85 7.54
C LYS A 7 -16.30 -11.99 6.63
N PHE A 8 -15.25 -11.24 6.93
CA PHE A 8 -13.98 -11.37 6.22
C PHE A 8 -13.39 -12.77 6.41
N LYS A 9 -13.30 -13.26 7.64
CA LYS A 9 -12.83 -14.60 7.97
C LYS A 9 -13.63 -15.66 7.22
N ALA A 10 -14.95 -15.61 7.30
CA ALA A 10 -15.82 -16.54 6.58
C ALA A 10 -15.63 -16.47 5.06
N GLY A 11 -15.46 -15.27 4.50
CA GLY A 11 -15.22 -15.07 3.08
C GLY A 11 -13.84 -15.58 2.62
N LEU A 12 -12.80 -15.37 3.43
CA LEU A 12 -11.45 -15.90 3.18
C LEU A 12 -11.49 -17.43 3.15
N ASP A 13 -12.05 -18.05 4.19
CA ASP A 13 -12.10 -19.51 4.31
C ASP A 13 -12.97 -20.14 3.23
N ALA A 14 -14.11 -19.54 2.87
CA ALA A 14 -14.98 -20.03 1.81
C ALA A 14 -14.33 -19.97 0.41
N ASN A 15 -13.47 -18.99 0.16
CA ASN A 15 -12.81 -18.80 -1.14
C ASN A 15 -11.42 -19.44 -1.21
N SER A 16 -10.85 -19.88 -0.09
CA SER A 16 -9.49 -20.45 0.00
C SER A 16 -9.28 -21.65 -0.94
N ALA A 17 -10.21 -22.58 -0.96
CA ALA A 17 -10.15 -23.75 -1.83
C ALA A 17 -10.21 -23.36 -3.31
N SER A 18 -11.04 -22.38 -3.65
CA SER A 18 -11.26 -21.97 -5.04
C SER A 18 -10.10 -21.14 -5.61
N TYR A 19 -9.41 -20.34 -4.78
CA TYR A 19 -8.31 -19.48 -5.23
C TYR A 19 -6.93 -20.09 -5.01
N PHE A 20 -6.74 -20.85 -3.95
CA PHE A 20 -5.42 -21.35 -3.53
C PHE A 20 -5.33 -22.86 -3.52
N GLY A 21 -6.43 -23.58 -3.79
CA GLY A 21 -6.45 -25.05 -3.75
C GLY A 21 -6.25 -25.63 -2.34
N THR A 22 -6.41 -24.81 -1.29
CA THR A 22 -6.17 -25.23 0.10
C THR A 22 -7.44 -25.76 0.73
N THR A 23 -7.29 -26.85 1.51
CA THR A 23 -8.39 -27.38 2.32
C THR A 23 -8.25 -26.87 3.75
N GLY A 24 -9.27 -26.17 4.26
CA GLY A 24 -9.30 -25.66 5.62
C GLY A 24 -9.24 -24.15 5.73
N SER A 25 -9.26 -23.64 6.96
CA SER A 25 -9.16 -22.22 7.25
C SER A 25 -7.75 -21.69 6.97
N LEU A 26 -7.65 -20.56 6.29
CA LEU A 26 -6.41 -19.82 6.12
C LEU A 26 -6.25 -18.67 7.14
N TYR A 27 -7.34 -18.28 7.78
CA TYR A 27 -7.32 -17.12 8.69
C TYR A 27 -6.42 -17.36 9.90
N GLU A 28 -6.72 -18.41 10.69
CA GLU A 28 -6.00 -18.67 11.93
C GLU A 28 -4.52 -19.02 11.71
N PRO A 29 -4.16 -19.89 10.76
CA PRO A 29 -2.75 -20.19 10.50
C PRO A 29 -1.96 -18.96 10.03
N THR A 30 -2.57 -18.08 9.24
CA THR A 30 -1.91 -16.83 8.80
C THR A 30 -1.72 -15.86 9.96
N ALA A 31 -2.72 -15.71 10.83
CA ALA A 31 -2.62 -14.89 12.02
C ALA A 31 -1.53 -15.41 12.96
N GLN A 32 -1.46 -16.73 13.17
CA GLN A 32 -0.44 -17.35 14.02
C GLN A 32 0.97 -17.12 13.45
N ALA A 33 1.18 -17.39 12.16
CA ALA A 33 2.47 -17.16 11.51
C ALA A 33 2.91 -15.69 11.61
N GLY A 34 1.95 -14.75 11.56
CA GLY A 34 2.23 -13.34 11.76
C GLY A 34 2.58 -12.98 13.21
N THR A 35 1.90 -13.60 14.17
CA THR A 35 2.19 -13.40 15.60
C THR A 35 3.59 -13.91 15.95
N ASP A 36 3.98 -15.04 15.37
CA ASP A 36 5.30 -15.64 15.56
C ASP A 36 6.41 -14.79 14.92
N ALA A 37 6.09 -14.09 13.82
CA ALA A 37 7.01 -13.21 13.11
C ALA A 37 7.17 -11.83 13.77
N PHE A 38 6.08 -11.25 14.27
CA PHE A 38 6.06 -9.88 14.79
C PHE A 38 4.91 -9.66 15.77
N ALA A 39 5.20 -9.02 16.90
CA ALA A 39 4.16 -8.60 17.83
C ALA A 39 3.26 -7.53 17.20
N SER A 40 1.94 -7.72 17.29
CA SER A 40 0.97 -6.76 16.78
C SER A 40 1.15 -5.39 17.43
N THR A 41 1.08 -4.34 16.63
CA THR A 41 1.09 -2.96 17.08
C THR A 41 -0.32 -2.39 17.08
N PRO A 42 -0.72 -1.66 18.12
CA PRO A 42 -2.05 -1.07 18.16
C PRO A 42 -2.24 -0.05 17.04
N LEU A 43 -3.46 0.06 16.51
CA LEU A 43 -3.81 1.07 15.50
C LEU A 43 -3.59 2.51 16.00
N PHE A 44 -3.82 2.73 17.29
CA PHE A 44 -3.60 4.01 17.96
C PHE A 44 -2.74 3.82 19.22
N GLY A 45 -1.94 4.82 19.55
CA GLY A 45 -1.23 4.86 20.82
C GLY A 45 0.10 4.10 20.87
N GLY A 46 0.83 4.05 19.78
CA GLY A 46 2.19 3.54 19.76
C GLY A 46 3.15 4.31 20.68
N SER A 47 4.22 3.65 21.16
CA SER A 47 5.25 4.32 21.95
C SER A 47 5.99 5.37 21.11
N PHE A 48 6.54 6.41 21.78
CA PHE A 48 7.37 7.42 21.11
C PHE A 48 8.55 6.79 20.35
N GLY A 49 9.16 5.75 20.91
CA GLY A 49 10.22 4.99 20.25
C GLY A 49 9.78 4.36 18.94
N LEU A 50 8.59 3.74 18.93
CA LEU A 50 8.01 3.17 17.71
C LEU A 50 7.73 4.26 16.64
N ILE A 51 7.22 5.41 17.06
CA ILE A 51 7.01 6.56 16.17
C ILE A 51 8.33 7.00 15.55
N MET A 52 9.39 7.11 16.35
CA MET A 52 10.71 7.52 15.86
C MET A 52 11.32 6.51 14.87
N VAL A 53 11.15 5.22 15.11
CA VAL A 53 11.62 4.17 14.19
C VAL A 53 10.84 4.17 12.88
N THR A 54 9.54 4.47 12.92
CA THR A 54 8.68 4.53 11.71
C THR A 54 8.75 5.87 10.99
N LEU A 55 9.26 6.92 11.63
CA LEU A 55 9.33 8.26 11.05
C LEU A 55 10.05 8.32 9.69
N PRO A 56 11.20 7.65 9.45
CA PRO A 56 11.86 7.64 8.15
C PRO A 56 10.94 7.08 7.04
N TYR A 57 10.14 6.06 7.33
CA TYR A 57 9.17 5.51 6.37
C TYR A 57 8.04 6.50 6.09
N LEU A 58 7.52 7.16 7.13
CA LEU A 58 6.50 8.20 6.97
C LEU A 58 7.02 9.37 6.13
N VAL A 59 8.25 9.82 6.38
CA VAL A 59 8.90 10.87 5.59
C VAL A 59 9.07 10.41 4.13
N PHE A 60 9.55 9.19 3.90
CA PHE A 60 9.74 8.64 2.57
C PHE A 60 8.42 8.59 1.79
N PHE A 61 7.34 8.10 2.40
CA PHE A 61 6.03 8.05 1.75
C PHE A 61 5.41 9.43 1.49
N ASN A 62 5.81 10.45 2.26
CA ASN A 62 5.34 11.82 2.07
C ASN A 62 6.25 12.67 1.16
N LEU A 63 7.36 12.15 0.67
CA LEU A 63 8.24 12.85 -0.27
C LEU A 63 7.71 12.92 -1.70
N TRP A 64 6.66 12.20 -2.04
CA TRP A 64 6.10 12.17 -3.39
C TRP A 64 5.72 13.53 -3.99
N PRO A 65 5.28 14.55 -3.21
CA PRO A 65 5.06 15.89 -3.75
C PRO A 65 6.31 16.55 -4.34
N ASN A 66 7.53 16.14 -3.96
CA ASN A 66 8.77 16.67 -4.54
C ASN A 66 8.92 16.31 -6.03
N TRP A 67 8.27 15.23 -6.47
CA TRP A 67 8.24 14.84 -7.88
C TRP A 67 7.53 15.89 -8.75
N GLY A 68 6.60 16.66 -8.17
CA GLY A 68 6.05 17.83 -8.79
C GLY A 68 7.12 18.87 -9.17
N ALA A 69 8.19 18.97 -8.38
CA ALA A 69 9.28 19.91 -8.67
C ALA A 69 10.01 19.59 -9.99
N THR A 70 10.11 18.33 -10.38
CA THR A 70 10.71 17.92 -11.66
C THR A 70 9.85 18.33 -12.87
N LEU A 71 8.58 18.60 -12.66
CA LEU A 71 7.60 18.94 -13.69
C LEU A 71 7.25 20.42 -13.71
N TYR A 72 7.76 21.22 -12.76
CA TYR A 72 7.40 22.63 -12.62
C TYR A 72 7.63 23.46 -13.88
N GLY A 73 8.64 23.15 -14.66
CA GLY A 73 8.92 23.84 -15.92
C GLY A 73 7.79 23.71 -16.97
N GLU A 74 6.90 22.75 -16.80
CA GLU A 74 5.81 22.46 -17.74
C GLU A 74 4.42 22.83 -17.17
N VAL A 75 4.37 23.11 -15.87
CA VAL A 75 3.10 23.46 -15.21
C VAL A 75 2.74 24.90 -15.58
N ARG A 76 1.55 25.08 -16.15
CA ARG A 76 1.02 26.41 -16.44
C ARG A 76 0.84 27.18 -15.11
N GLY A 77 1.47 28.34 -14.99
CA GLY A 77 1.46 29.13 -13.76
C GLY A 77 2.50 28.70 -12.73
N ALA A 78 3.59 28.04 -13.14
CA ALA A 78 4.70 27.64 -12.27
C ALA A 78 5.35 28.82 -11.49
N THR A 79 5.26 30.03 -12.02
CA THR A 79 5.76 31.26 -11.36
C THR A 79 4.98 31.65 -10.11
N ASP A 80 3.74 31.16 -9.94
CA ASP A 80 2.96 31.37 -8.71
C ASP A 80 3.31 30.32 -7.67
N TYR A 81 4.46 30.48 -7.01
CA TYR A 81 4.96 29.54 -6.02
C TYR A 81 4.02 29.38 -4.81
N LYS A 82 3.28 30.43 -4.42
CA LYS A 82 2.36 30.37 -3.28
C LYS A 82 1.19 29.44 -3.56
N ARG A 83 0.60 29.56 -4.74
CA ARG A 83 -0.51 28.71 -5.18
C ARG A 83 -0.06 27.25 -5.32
N ASN A 84 1.10 27.05 -5.91
CA ASN A 84 1.65 25.71 -6.12
C ASN A 84 2.00 25.03 -4.78
N PHE A 85 2.64 25.76 -3.86
CA PHE A 85 2.93 25.27 -2.52
C PHE A 85 1.65 24.93 -1.73
N ALA A 86 0.65 25.82 -1.78
CA ALA A 86 -0.64 25.56 -1.15
C ALA A 86 -1.31 24.32 -1.73
N GLY A 87 -1.26 24.12 -3.05
CA GLY A 87 -1.78 22.91 -3.70
C GLY A 87 -1.11 21.62 -3.19
N MET A 88 0.21 21.64 -3.07
CA MET A 88 0.96 20.49 -2.51
C MET A 88 0.64 20.24 -1.03
N ALA A 89 0.56 21.29 -0.23
CA ALA A 89 0.20 21.18 1.19
C ALA A 89 -1.22 20.62 1.36
N TRP A 90 -2.18 21.09 0.58
CA TRP A 90 -3.54 20.55 0.60
C TRP A 90 -3.61 19.11 0.12
N ALA A 91 -2.82 18.74 -0.89
CA ALA A 91 -2.74 17.34 -1.34
C ALA A 91 -2.27 16.43 -0.20
N LEU A 92 -1.25 16.83 0.58
CA LEU A 92 -0.80 16.06 1.75
C LEU A 92 -1.88 15.94 2.83
N VAL A 93 -2.58 17.04 3.14
CA VAL A 93 -3.66 17.02 4.13
C VAL A 93 -4.78 16.07 3.68
N VAL A 94 -5.24 16.18 2.44
CA VAL A 94 -6.33 15.35 1.91
C VAL A 94 -5.92 13.89 1.87
N THR A 95 -4.72 13.57 1.38
CA THR A 95 -4.23 12.17 1.34
C THR A 95 -4.05 11.58 2.72
N THR A 96 -3.62 12.37 3.70
CA THR A 96 -3.52 11.94 5.10
C THR A 96 -4.91 11.58 5.67
N ILE A 97 -5.89 12.46 5.47
CA ILE A 97 -7.27 12.19 5.92
C ILE A 97 -7.83 10.93 5.25
N LEU A 98 -7.65 10.80 3.93
CA LEU A 98 -8.10 9.61 3.20
C LEU A 98 -7.38 8.35 3.66
N GLY A 99 -6.08 8.43 3.97
CA GLY A 99 -5.30 7.34 4.54
C GLY A 99 -5.83 6.88 5.90
N ILE A 100 -6.13 7.83 6.79
CA ILE A 100 -6.73 7.53 8.09
C ILE A 100 -8.08 6.82 7.91
N LEU A 101 -8.96 7.37 7.08
CA LEU A 101 -10.27 6.76 6.81
C LEU A 101 -10.14 5.37 6.19
N PHE A 102 -9.16 5.18 5.32
CA PHE A 102 -8.87 3.88 4.73
C PHE A 102 -8.45 2.85 5.78
N PHE A 103 -7.48 3.17 6.65
CA PHE A 103 -7.04 2.24 7.70
C PHE A 103 -8.11 1.99 8.76
N LEU A 104 -8.95 2.96 9.07
CA LEU A 104 -10.16 2.73 9.90
C LEU A 104 -11.11 1.75 9.21
N GLY A 105 -11.27 1.86 7.89
CA GLY A 105 -12.05 0.91 7.09
C GLY A 105 -11.47 -0.51 7.15
N VAL A 106 -10.15 -0.66 7.01
CA VAL A 106 -9.43 -1.94 7.13
C VAL A 106 -9.64 -2.53 8.52
N ALA A 107 -9.44 -1.74 9.58
CA ALA A 107 -9.62 -2.19 10.96
C ALA A 107 -11.05 -2.67 11.23
N LYS A 108 -12.04 -1.96 10.68
CA LYS A 108 -13.45 -2.31 10.85
C LYS A 108 -13.86 -3.57 10.09
N THR A 109 -13.32 -3.79 8.88
CA THR A 109 -13.83 -4.83 7.95
C THR A 109 -12.98 -6.09 7.97
N ILE A 110 -11.66 -5.97 8.04
CA ILE A 110 -10.70 -7.06 8.01
C ILE A 110 -10.23 -7.43 9.42
N GLY A 111 -10.14 -6.44 10.29
CA GLY A 111 -9.53 -6.52 11.61
C GLY A 111 -8.08 -6.04 11.55
N TRP A 112 -7.73 -5.11 12.45
CA TRP A 112 -6.40 -4.51 12.45
C TRP A 112 -5.31 -5.54 12.74
N ASP A 113 -5.51 -6.38 13.74
CA ASP A 113 -4.52 -7.39 14.13
C ASP A 113 -4.25 -8.37 13.01
N TYR A 114 -5.31 -8.89 12.37
CA TYR A 114 -5.13 -9.78 11.23
C TYR A 114 -4.40 -9.11 10.07
N TYR A 115 -4.72 -7.84 9.77
CA TYR A 115 -4.04 -7.09 8.72
C TYR A 115 -2.54 -6.96 9.00
N VAL A 116 -2.17 -6.59 10.22
CA VAL A 116 -0.75 -6.49 10.62
C VAL A 116 -0.07 -7.85 10.59
N GLN A 117 -0.69 -8.87 11.18
CA GLN A 117 -0.13 -10.23 11.26
C GLN A 117 0.05 -10.87 9.89
N SER A 118 -0.94 -10.78 9.01
CA SER A 118 -0.83 -11.33 7.65
C SER A 118 0.30 -10.66 6.85
N ASN A 119 0.48 -9.36 7.00
CA ASN A 119 1.59 -8.63 6.39
C ASN A 119 2.94 -9.02 7.03
N ALA A 120 2.99 -9.17 8.35
CA ALA A 120 4.21 -9.61 9.04
C ALA A 120 4.66 -11.00 8.56
N ALA A 121 3.74 -11.96 8.46
CA ALA A 121 4.03 -13.30 7.93
C ALA A 121 4.55 -13.24 6.49
N TRP A 122 3.90 -12.47 5.63
CA TRP A 122 4.29 -12.32 4.24
C TRP A 122 5.67 -11.67 4.08
N TRP A 123 5.92 -10.54 4.73
CA TRP A 123 7.18 -9.83 4.59
C TRP A 123 8.34 -10.58 5.22
N ASN A 124 8.11 -11.30 6.33
CA ASN A 124 9.12 -12.15 6.94
C ASN A 124 9.63 -13.23 5.96
N TYR A 125 8.73 -13.81 5.19
CA TYR A 125 9.05 -14.74 4.10
C TYR A 125 9.69 -14.04 2.90
N ALA A 126 9.07 -12.95 2.42
CA ALA A 126 9.50 -12.25 1.21
C ALA A 126 10.91 -11.63 1.32
N TRP A 127 11.32 -11.25 2.53
CA TRP A 127 12.66 -10.75 2.81
C TRP A 127 13.66 -11.86 3.19
N GLY A 128 13.25 -13.12 3.20
CA GLY A 128 14.11 -14.25 3.49
C GLY A 128 14.48 -14.44 4.95
N TYR A 129 13.72 -13.84 5.89
CA TYR A 129 13.91 -14.06 7.32
C TYR A 129 13.40 -15.44 7.77
N THR A 130 12.53 -16.07 7.00
CA THR A 130 12.07 -17.44 7.17
C THR A 130 11.99 -18.15 5.82
N THR A 131 12.12 -19.46 5.83
CA THR A 131 11.87 -20.34 4.67
C THR A 131 10.43 -20.84 4.62
N ASP A 132 9.67 -20.63 5.69
CA ASP A 132 8.31 -21.11 5.82
C ASP A 132 7.37 -20.23 4.97
N VAL A 133 6.75 -20.86 3.98
CA VAL A 133 5.78 -20.20 3.12
C VAL A 133 4.56 -19.80 3.95
N PRO A 134 4.14 -18.53 3.93
CA PRO A 134 2.98 -18.09 4.69
C PRO A 134 1.72 -18.84 4.24
N PRO A 135 0.81 -19.19 5.17
CA PRO A 135 -0.42 -19.91 4.84
C PRO A 135 -1.27 -19.18 3.79
N LEU A 136 -1.31 -17.83 3.84
CA LEU A 136 -1.87 -17.01 2.77
C LEU A 136 -0.78 -16.75 1.71
N PRO A 137 -0.82 -17.44 0.54
CA PRO A 137 0.29 -17.46 -0.42
C PRO A 137 0.34 -16.23 -1.33
N VAL A 138 -0.26 -15.12 -0.92
CA VAL A 138 -0.30 -13.87 -1.68
C VAL A 138 -0.01 -12.69 -0.76
N TRP A 139 0.58 -11.64 -1.32
CA TRP A 139 0.78 -10.41 -0.57
C TRP A 139 -0.55 -9.85 -0.07
N PRO A 140 -0.74 -9.75 1.27
CA PRO A 140 -2.01 -9.33 1.88
C PRO A 140 -2.17 -7.82 1.85
N ASN A 141 -2.04 -7.21 0.65
CA ASN A 141 -2.37 -5.80 0.50
C ASN A 141 -3.89 -5.59 0.67
N PRO A 142 -4.33 -4.39 1.04
CA PRO A 142 -5.74 -4.14 1.34
C PRO A 142 -6.70 -4.46 0.19
N ALA A 143 -6.26 -4.27 -1.06
CA ALA A 143 -7.09 -4.59 -2.22
C ALA A 143 -7.31 -6.09 -2.37
N MET A 144 -6.24 -6.86 -2.18
CA MET A 144 -6.32 -8.32 -2.23
C MET A 144 -7.18 -8.86 -1.10
N LEU A 145 -7.04 -8.33 0.11
CA LEU A 145 -7.87 -8.73 1.24
C LEU A 145 -9.34 -8.32 1.06
N ALA A 146 -9.60 -7.15 0.45
CA ALA A 146 -10.96 -6.68 0.20
C ALA A 146 -11.79 -7.62 -0.72
N VAL A 147 -11.12 -8.42 -1.56
CA VAL A 147 -11.77 -9.41 -2.41
C VAL A 147 -12.56 -10.44 -1.61
N PHE A 148 -12.08 -10.78 -0.41
CA PHE A 148 -12.73 -11.76 0.47
C PHE A 148 -13.94 -11.20 1.26
N LEU A 149 -14.21 -9.89 1.15
CA LEU A 149 -15.41 -9.29 1.75
C LEU A 149 -16.70 -9.56 0.94
N THR A 150 -16.56 -10.16 -0.23
CA THR A 150 -17.70 -10.48 -1.11
C THR A 150 -17.51 -11.83 -1.80
N ASN A 151 -18.61 -12.55 -2.01
CA ASN A 151 -18.61 -13.79 -2.78
C ASN A 151 -18.97 -13.58 -4.27
N SER A 152 -19.23 -12.33 -4.68
CA SER A 152 -19.54 -12.01 -6.06
C SER A 152 -18.26 -11.88 -6.88
N ARG A 153 -18.01 -12.83 -7.79
CA ARG A 153 -16.86 -12.82 -8.70
C ARG A 153 -16.76 -11.54 -9.52
N LEU A 154 -17.88 -11.01 -9.96
CA LEU A 154 -17.89 -9.76 -10.73
C LEU A 154 -17.38 -8.60 -9.90
N VAL A 155 -17.84 -8.47 -8.64
CA VAL A 155 -17.38 -7.42 -7.74
C VAL A 155 -15.90 -7.59 -7.40
N GLN A 156 -15.44 -8.81 -7.18
CA GLN A 156 -14.02 -9.13 -6.94
C GLN A 156 -13.13 -8.68 -8.12
N ILE A 157 -13.53 -9.00 -9.34
CA ILE A 157 -12.81 -8.60 -10.57
C ILE A 157 -12.78 -7.06 -10.68
N ILE A 158 -13.91 -6.39 -10.46
CA ILE A 158 -14.00 -4.93 -10.54
C ILE A 158 -13.06 -4.29 -9.50
N VAL A 159 -13.05 -4.79 -8.27
CA VAL A 159 -12.14 -4.29 -7.20
C VAL A 159 -10.68 -4.44 -7.61
N LEU A 160 -10.28 -5.62 -8.09
CA LEU A 160 -8.92 -5.88 -8.52
C LEU A 160 -8.51 -5.01 -9.72
N LEU A 161 -9.38 -4.85 -10.72
CA LEU A 161 -9.13 -3.99 -11.87
C LEU A 161 -8.97 -2.53 -11.46
N LEU A 162 -9.87 -2.00 -10.63
CA LEU A 162 -9.78 -0.63 -10.14
C LEU A 162 -8.49 -0.40 -9.34
N MET A 163 -8.10 -1.35 -8.52
CA MET A 163 -6.86 -1.24 -7.76
C MET A 163 -5.60 -1.40 -8.63
N SER A 164 -5.70 -2.15 -9.73
CA SER A 164 -4.60 -2.26 -10.70
C SER A 164 -4.36 -0.97 -11.48
N THR A 165 -5.36 -0.07 -11.60
CA THR A 165 -5.19 1.22 -12.28
C THR A 165 -4.17 2.13 -11.60
N TRP A 166 -3.90 1.94 -10.33
CA TRP A 166 -2.84 2.62 -9.59
C TRP A 166 -1.47 2.50 -10.29
N TRP A 167 -1.14 1.32 -10.80
CA TRP A 167 0.14 1.06 -11.46
C TRP A 167 0.33 1.88 -12.73
N PHE A 168 -0.74 2.14 -13.48
CA PHE A 168 -0.67 2.96 -14.69
C PHE A 168 -0.36 4.41 -14.37
N GLY A 169 -0.97 4.97 -13.32
CA GLY A 169 -0.66 6.32 -12.85
C GLY A 169 0.79 6.45 -12.39
N TRP A 170 1.28 5.44 -11.68
CA TRP A 170 2.66 5.44 -11.18
C TRP A 170 3.69 5.27 -12.31
N ALA A 171 3.44 4.36 -13.24
CA ALA A 171 4.30 4.16 -14.40
C ALA A 171 4.45 5.45 -15.23
N GLY A 172 3.36 6.17 -15.47
CA GLY A 172 3.39 7.45 -16.18
C GLY A 172 4.24 8.50 -15.47
N THR A 173 4.09 8.63 -14.15
CA THR A 173 4.87 9.59 -13.35
C THR A 173 6.35 9.24 -13.33
N LEU A 174 6.70 7.96 -13.15
CA LEU A 174 8.08 7.48 -13.18
C LEU A 174 8.74 7.72 -14.53
N PHE A 175 8.04 7.38 -15.62
CA PHE A 175 8.54 7.58 -16.98
C PHE A 175 8.82 9.05 -17.24
N LEU A 176 7.88 9.93 -16.90
CA LEU A 176 8.01 11.36 -17.12
C LEU A 176 9.18 11.96 -16.31
N SER A 177 9.32 11.58 -15.05
CA SER A 177 10.42 12.06 -14.20
C SER A 177 11.78 11.53 -14.66
N SER A 178 11.86 10.25 -15.05
CA SER A 178 13.10 9.63 -15.53
C SER A 178 13.58 10.26 -16.83
N THR A 179 12.70 10.52 -17.78
CA THR A 179 13.06 11.19 -19.04
C THR A 179 13.60 12.59 -18.79
N ARG A 180 13.10 13.31 -17.76
CA ARG A 180 13.62 14.63 -17.39
C ARG A 180 15.01 14.60 -16.82
N VAL A 181 15.31 13.62 -15.97
CA VAL A 181 16.65 13.43 -15.41
C VAL A 181 17.66 13.12 -16.54
N ILE A 182 17.29 12.23 -17.46
CA ILE A 182 18.13 11.89 -18.63
C ILE A 182 18.35 13.13 -19.52
N PHE A 183 17.30 13.90 -19.75
CA PHE A 183 17.39 15.11 -20.56
C PHE A 183 18.30 16.16 -19.92
N ALA A 184 18.16 16.39 -18.60
CA ALA A 184 19.05 17.30 -17.86
C ALA A 184 20.50 16.82 -17.93
N ALA A 185 20.76 15.53 -17.70
CA ALA A 185 22.11 14.96 -17.80
C ALA A 185 22.72 15.11 -19.21
N ALA A 186 21.90 15.02 -20.25
CA ALA A 186 22.35 15.25 -21.63
C ALA A 186 22.73 16.72 -21.85
N PHE A 187 21.96 17.67 -21.34
CA PHE A 187 22.28 19.10 -21.42
C PHE A 187 23.56 19.45 -20.67
N ASP A 188 23.78 18.83 -19.52
CA ASP A 188 24.99 19.03 -18.71
C ASP A 188 26.20 18.24 -19.25
N ARG A 189 26.08 17.62 -20.44
CA ARG A 189 27.11 16.80 -21.11
C ARG A 189 27.67 15.67 -20.23
N LEU A 190 26.86 15.16 -19.33
CA LEU A 190 27.22 14.01 -18.46
C LEU A 190 27.03 12.67 -19.18
N LEU A 191 26.33 12.65 -20.31
CA LEU A 191 26.15 11.46 -21.14
C LEU A 191 27.17 11.42 -22.28
N PRO A 192 27.62 10.21 -22.70
CA PRO A 192 28.51 10.05 -23.84
C PRO A 192 27.89 10.67 -25.11
N GLU A 193 28.72 11.36 -25.91
CA GLU A 193 28.30 12.03 -27.14
C GLU A 193 28.03 11.07 -28.32
N LYS A 194 27.91 9.74 -28.04
CA LYS A 194 27.56 8.72 -29.04
C LYS A 194 26.54 7.74 -28.51
#